data_b2e6f4e51c030e5019cdbfe0942e0d38
#
_entry.id   b2e6f4e51c030e5019cdbfe0942e0d38
#
_cell.length_a   1.000
_cell.length_b   1.000
_cell.length_c   1.000
_cell.angle_alpha   90.00
_cell.angle_beta   90.00
_cell.angle_gamma   90.00
#
_symmetry.space_group_name_H-M   'P 1'
#
loop_
_entity.id
_entity.type
_entity.pdbx_description
1 polymer ?
#
loop_
_entity_poly.entity_id
_entity_poly.type
_entity_poly.pdbx_seq_one_letter_code
_entity_poly.pdbx_strand_id
1 'polypeptide(L)'
;MAKAIMVQGTMSNAGKSLLAAGLCRIFKQDGYRVAPFKSQNMALNSFITKEGLEMGRAQVMQAEAAGIAPSVLMNPVLLKPTNDVGSQVIVNGEVLGNMSARDYFKYKKKLVPDIMKAYNALAAENDIIVIEGAGSPEEINLKSDDIVNMGMAKMAKAPVLLVGDIDRGGVFAQLIGTVMLLEEDEKEMVKGLIINKFRGDKTILDPGVEMLEERSGIPVVGVAPYLNIQVEDEDSLTERFETKRTVDMIDIAVIRVPRISNFTDFNPLESIQGVSLRYVKNPSELGNPDMIILPGTKNTMEDLLWMRENGLEALILKEAAKGKLIFGICGGYQMMGETLSDPHGVEAGGTIKGMGLLPMDTVFAKKKTRTRVEGSFGQLTGAFAKLSDTALEGYEIHMGETALKGDAKPSTSIQDSVTGERKADGAYLDNVCGTYVHGVFDKEAVAEAIVQIIGEKKGLDVSGMTGMDFQAFKETQYDILAAELRKHLDMKKIYEILEEGVQI
;
A
#
# COMPACT_ATOMS: atom_id res chain seq x y z
N MET A 1 -8.01 -4.55 -30.36
CA MET A 1 -8.18 -3.64 -29.20
C MET A 1 -8.31 -4.54 -27.99
N ALA A 2 -7.64 -4.23 -26.90
CA ALA A 2 -7.74 -5.04 -25.68
C ALA A 2 -9.20 -5.15 -25.21
N LYS A 3 -9.57 -6.28 -24.65
CA LYS A 3 -10.83 -6.43 -23.91
C LYS A 3 -10.65 -5.84 -22.52
N ALA A 4 -11.72 -5.32 -21.93
CA ALA A 4 -11.68 -4.79 -20.58
C ALA A 4 -12.75 -5.45 -19.72
N ILE A 5 -12.45 -5.59 -18.44
CA ILE A 5 -13.41 -5.97 -17.40
C ILE A 5 -13.16 -5.12 -16.17
N MET A 6 -14.20 -4.68 -15.48
CA MET A 6 -14.06 -3.78 -14.35
C MET A 6 -14.64 -4.38 -13.07
N VAL A 7 -13.87 -4.34 -12.00
CA VAL A 7 -14.28 -4.74 -10.65
C VAL A 7 -14.65 -3.50 -9.87
N GLN A 8 -15.93 -3.36 -9.50
CA GLN A 8 -16.43 -2.31 -8.62
C GLN A 8 -16.95 -2.91 -7.32
N GLY A 9 -17.01 -2.15 -6.25
CA GLY A 9 -17.49 -2.63 -4.96
C GLY A 9 -18.61 -1.78 -4.41
N THR A 10 -19.49 -2.38 -3.64
CA THR A 10 -20.57 -1.66 -2.93
C THR A 10 -20.04 -0.76 -1.82
N MET A 11 -18.75 -0.85 -1.49
CA MET A 11 -18.09 -0.07 -0.45
C MET A 11 -16.56 -0.16 -0.55
N SER A 12 -15.85 0.69 0.18
CA SER A 12 -14.42 0.50 0.43
C SER A 12 -14.17 -0.83 1.16
N ASN A 13 -13.01 -1.45 0.92
CA ASN A 13 -12.62 -2.74 1.50
C ASN A 13 -13.52 -3.94 1.14
N ALA A 14 -14.39 -3.83 0.14
CA ALA A 14 -15.15 -4.99 -0.36
C ALA A 14 -14.27 -6.10 -0.98
N GLY A 15 -12.98 -5.84 -1.15
CA GLY A 15 -11.99 -6.78 -1.71
C GLY A 15 -11.74 -6.61 -3.21
N LYS A 16 -12.07 -5.45 -3.78
CA LYS A 16 -11.84 -5.13 -5.20
C LYS A 16 -10.40 -5.39 -5.65
N SER A 17 -9.43 -4.87 -4.89
CA SER A 17 -8.01 -4.93 -5.25
C SER A 17 -7.50 -6.36 -5.30
N LEU A 18 -7.91 -7.20 -4.33
CA LEU A 18 -7.53 -8.61 -4.30
C LEU A 18 -8.18 -9.40 -5.44
N LEU A 19 -9.47 -9.15 -5.72
CA LEU A 19 -10.17 -9.78 -6.85
C LEU A 19 -9.56 -9.36 -8.20
N ALA A 20 -9.22 -8.08 -8.36
CA ALA A 20 -8.54 -7.59 -9.56
C ALA A 20 -7.16 -8.25 -9.74
N ALA A 21 -6.36 -8.37 -8.66
CA ALA A 21 -5.08 -9.08 -8.69
C ALA A 21 -5.26 -10.56 -9.07
N GLY A 22 -6.25 -11.21 -8.49
CA GLY A 22 -6.54 -12.61 -8.78
C GLY A 22 -6.98 -12.83 -10.23
N LEU A 23 -7.83 -11.95 -10.78
CA LEU A 23 -8.21 -11.98 -12.20
C LEU A 23 -7.00 -11.72 -13.11
N CYS A 24 -6.12 -10.76 -12.76
CA CYS A 24 -4.87 -10.55 -13.49
C CYS A 24 -4.02 -11.83 -13.51
N ARG A 25 -3.87 -12.51 -12.36
CA ARG A 25 -3.10 -13.76 -12.27
C ARG A 25 -3.75 -14.89 -13.08
N ILE A 26 -5.08 -15.04 -12.98
CA ILE A 26 -5.84 -16.04 -13.74
C ILE A 26 -5.65 -15.85 -15.24
N PHE A 27 -5.89 -14.66 -15.77
CA PHE A 27 -5.76 -14.38 -17.20
C PHE A 27 -4.32 -14.56 -17.69
N LYS A 28 -3.32 -14.16 -16.86
CA LYS A 28 -1.90 -14.44 -17.15
C LYS A 28 -1.63 -15.96 -17.28
N GLN A 29 -2.12 -16.75 -16.32
CA GLN A 29 -1.94 -18.21 -16.32
C GLN A 29 -2.61 -18.87 -17.53
N ASP A 30 -3.70 -18.28 -18.04
CA ASP A 30 -4.42 -18.72 -19.24
C ASP A 30 -3.77 -18.24 -20.54
N GLY A 31 -2.61 -17.55 -20.44
CA GLY A 31 -1.79 -17.17 -21.60
C GLY A 31 -2.04 -15.80 -22.19
N TYR A 32 -2.89 -14.97 -21.57
CA TYR A 32 -3.14 -13.61 -22.03
C TYR A 32 -2.08 -12.62 -21.52
N ARG A 33 -1.80 -11.59 -22.31
CA ARG A 33 -1.08 -10.39 -21.84
C ARG A 33 -2.10 -9.52 -21.11
N VAL A 34 -1.85 -9.29 -19.84
CA VAL A 34 -2.80 -8.61 -18.93
C VAL A 34 -2.15 -7.43 -18.26
N ALA A 35 -2.85 -6.32 -18.18
CA ALA A 35 -2.45 -5.20 -17.33
C ALA A 35 -3.60 -4.77 -16.40
N PRO A 36 -3.29 -4.41 -15.15
CA PRO A 36 -4.24 -3.75 -14.26
C PRO A 36 -4.39 -2.28 -14.62
N PHE A 37 -5.52 -1.69 -14.26
CA PHE A 37 -5.74 -0.26 -14.38
C PHE A 37 -6.66 0.28 -13.28
N LYS A 38 -6.29 1.42 -12.72
CA LYS A 38 -7.15 2.19 -11.80
C LYS A 38 -6.96 3.67 -12.12
N SER A 39 -7.99 4.28 -12.67
CA SER A 39 -7.92 5.67 -13.17
C SER A 39 -7.45 6.66 -12.11
N GLN A 40 -7.94 6.51 -10.89
CA GLN A 40 -7.55 7.31 -9.72
C GLN A 40 -7.46 6.41 -8.49
N ASN A 41 -6.38 6.55 -7.74
CA ASN A 41 -6.25 5.95 -6.41
C ASN A 41 -6.11 7.03 -5.34
N MET A 42 -6.62 6.78 -4.14
CA MET A 42 -6.39 7.60 -2.95
C MET A 42 -5.72 6.71 -1.90
N ALA A 43 -4.41 6.86 -1.73
CA ALA A 43 -3.64 6.02 -0.82
C ALA A 43 -2.40 6.75 -0.29
N LEU A 44 -1.99 6.42 0.92
CA LEU A 44 -0.71 6.85 1.50
C LEU A 44 0.44 5.94 1.08
N ASN A 45 0.13 4.67 0.76
CA ASN A 45 1.11 3.73 0.25
C ASN A 45 1.39 3.98 -1.23
N SER A 46 2.64 4.24 -1.54
CA SER A 46 3.09 4.45 -2.91
C SER A 46 4.37 3.68 -3.21
N PHE A 47 4.70 3.60 -4.47
CA PHE A 47 5.86 2.92 -5.01
C PHE A 47 6.52 3.81 -6.05
N ILE A 48 7.82 3.67 -6.21
CA ILE A 48 8.59 4.35 -7.25
C ILE A 48 8.97 3.36 -8.33
N THR A 49 8.53 3.65 -9.57
CA THR A 49 8.87 2.83 -10.75
C THR A 49 10.35 2.93 -11.10
N LYS A 50 10.82 2.11 -12.05
CA LYS A 50 12.22 2.17 -12.51
C LYS A 50 12.59 3.52 -13.13
N GLU A 51 11.62 4.23 -13.67
CA GLU A 51 11.78 5.56 -14.25
C GLU A 51 11.79 6.68 -13.20
N GLY A 52 11.69 6.37 -11.91
CA GLY A 52 11.62 7.35 -10.83
C GLY A 52 10.25 8.02 -10.68
N LEU A 53 9.17 7.41 -11.20
CA LEU A 53 7.82 7.93 -11.15
C LEU A 53 6.99 7.28 -10.04
N GLU A 54 6.05 8.03 -9.45
CA GLU A 54 5.26 7.59 -8.29
C GLU A 54 3.90 7.03 -8.69
N MET A 55 3.53 5.86 -8.14
CA MET A 55 2.22 5.23 -8.34
C MET A 55 1.68 4.58 -7.04
N GLY A 56 0.39 4.26 -7.03
CA GLY A 56 -0.25 3.56 -5.91
C GLY A 56 0.20 2.12 -5.75
N ARG A 57 0.38 1.67 -4.52
CA ARG A 57 0.88 0.32 -4.20
C ARG A 57 -0.06 -0.81 -4.64
N ALA A 58 -1.37 -0.60 -4.61
CA ALA A 58 -2.33 -1.61 -5.05
C ALA A 58 -2.12 -2.03 -6.51
N GLN A 59 -1.83 -1.10 -7.42
CA GLN A 59 -1.58 -1.41 -8.81
C GLN A 59 -0.21 -2.05 -9.03
N VAL A 60 0.74 -1.84 -8.12
CA VAL A 60 2.01 -2.59 -8.09
C VAL A 60 1.75 -4.06 -7.80
N MET A 61 0.98 -4.38 -6.76
CA MET A 61 0.57 -5.74 -6.43
C MET A 61 -0.15 -6.41 -7.61
N GLN A 62 -1.06 -5.70 -8.27
CA GLN A 62 -1.79 -6.22 -9.42
C GLN A 62 -0.89 -6.43 -10.65
N ALA A 63 0.10 -5.55 -10.88
CA ALA A 63 1.11 -5.72 -11.93
C ALA A 63 2.00 -6.93 -11.66
N GLU A 64 2.44 -7.13 -10.42
CA GLU A 64 3.19 -8.32 -9.99
C GLU A 64 2.35 -9.58 -10.20
N ALA A 65 1.08 -9.60 -9.83
CA ALA A 65 0.16 -10.71 -10.09
C ALA A 65 0.02 -11.00 -11.59
N ALA A 66 -0.03 -9.96 -12.44
CA ALA A 66 -0.02 -10.07 -13.90
C ALA A 66 1.35 -10.49 -14.47
N GLY A 67 2.43 -10.46 -13.65
CA GLY A 67 3.80 -10.77 -14.05
C GLY A 67 4.44 -9.75 -14.98
N ILE A 68 4.09 -8.49 -14.81
CA ILE A 68 4.62 -7.36 -15.58
C ILE A 68 5.20 -6.30 -14.64
N ALA A 69 6.12 -5.50 -15.17
CA ALA A 69 6.69 -4.40 -14.39
C ALA A 69 5.64 -3.32 -14.09
N PRO A 70 5.59 -2.79 -12.85
CA PRO A 70 4.72 -1.67 -12.53
C PRO A 70 5.02 -0.43 -13.38
N SER A 71 3.96 0.22 -13.87
CA SER A 71 4.02 1.43 -14.66
C SER A 71 2.98 2.44 -14.20
N VAL A 72 3.32 3.72 -14.19
CA VAL A 72 2.37 4.80 -13.84
C VAL A 72 1.15 4.86 -14.75
N LEU A 73 1.22 4.26 -15.94
CA LEU A 73 0.06 4.10 -16.83
C LEU A 73 -1.06 3.30 -16.17
N MET A 74 -0.73 2.40 -15.24
CA MET A 74 -1.70 1.58 -14.50
C MET A 74 -2.47 2.36 -13.44
N ASN A 75 -1.90 3.50 -12.98
CA ASN A 75 -2.52 4.41 -12.02
C ASN A 75 -2.15 5.86 -12.34
N PRO A 76 -2.77 6.46 -13.39
CA PRO A 76 -2.41 7.78 -13.88
C PRO A 76 -2.69 8.92 -12.88
N VAL A 77 -3.63 8.74 -11.95
CA VAL A 77 -3.93 9.74 -10.91
C VAL A 77 -3.81 9.11 -9.53
N LEU A 78 -2.92 9.67 -8.70
CA LEU A 78 -2.76 9.29 -7.30
C LEU A 78 -3.00 10.50 -6.40
N LEU A 79 -3.89 10.36 -5.42
CA LEU A 79 -4.16 11.33 -4.38
C LEU A 79 -3.54 10.87 -3.07
N LYS A 80 -2.69 11.70 -2.48
CA LYS A 80 -2.11 11.45 -1.14
C LYS A 80 -2.69 12.46 -0.15
N PRO A 81 -3.60 12.02 0.74
CA PRO A 81 -4.14 12.89 1.78
C PRO A 81 -3.03 13.55 2.59
N THR A 82 -3.04 14.88 2.69
CA THR A 82 -2.08 15.67 3.48
C THR A 82 -2.67 16.08 4.81
N ASN A 83 -3.99 16.35 4.82
CA ASN A 83 -4.80 16.67 5.99
C ASN A 83 -6.26 16.27 5.71
N ASP A 84 -7.19 16.61 6.61
CA ASP A 84 -8.60 16.22 6.50
C ASP A 84 -9.33 16.82 5.29
N VAL A 85 -8.80 17.88 4.68
CA VAL A 85 -9.48 18.63 3.60
C VAL A 85 -8.68 18.78 2.32
N GLY A 86 -7.47 18.21 2.25
CA GLY A 86 -6.58 18.36 1.10
C GLY A 86 -5.73 17.15 0.79
N SER A 87 -5.32 17.07 -0.47
CA SER A 87 -4.45 16.00 -0.97
C SER A 87 -3.37 16.56 -1.89
N GLN A 88 -2.21 15.93 -1.87
CA GLN A 88 -1.22 16.07 -2.94
C GLN A 88 -1.72 15.28 -4.14
N VAL A 89 -1.87 15.96 -5.26
CA VAL A 89 -2.31 15.37 -6.54
C VAL A 89 -1.09 15.01 -7.36
N ILE A 90 -1.00 13.76 -7.78
CA ILE A 90 0.06 13.20 -8.60
C ILE A 90 -0.57 12.70 -9.90
N VAL A 91 -0.04 13.14 -11.03
CA VAL A 91 -0.55 12.79 -12.38
C VAL A 91 0.58 12.18 -13.18
N ASN A 92 0.36 10.98 -13.73
CA ASN A 92 1.37 10.22 -14.46
C ASN A 92 2.71 10.11 -13.71
N GLY A 93 2.63 9.96 -12.38
CA GLY A 93 3.77 9.83 -11.49
C GLY A 93 4.46 11.15 -11.09
N GLU A 94 4.00 12.30 -11.58
CA GLU A 94 4.55 13.62 -11.27
C GLU A 94 3.63 14.42 -10.35
N VAL A 95 4.20 15.16 -9.40
CA VAL A 95 3.43 16.01 -8.48
C VAL A 95 2.88 17.22 -9.24
N LEU A 96 1.55 17.29 -9.34
CA LEU A 96 0.85 18.45 -9.90
C LEU A 96 0.75 19.59 -8.89
N GLY A 97 0.51 19.26 -7.60
CA GLY A 97 0.40 20.23 -6.51
C GLY A 97 -0.52 19.72 -5.40
N ASN A 98 -0.70 20.56 -4.38
CA ASN A 98 -1.66 20.30 -3.31
C ASN A 98 -2.99 20.98 -3.66
N MET A 99 -4.10 20.28 -3.48
CA MET A 99 -5.45 20.79 -3.74
C MET A 99 -6.38 20.47 -2.58
N SER A 100 -7.29 21.39 -2.27
CA SER A 100 -8.43 21.07 -1.41
C SER A 100 -9.35 20.08 -2.12
N ALA A 101 -10.13 19.29 -1.36
CA ALA A 101 -11.11 18.37 -1.95
C ALA A 101 -12.07 19.07 -2.91
N ARG A 102 -12.50 20.32 -2.57
CA ARG A 102 -13.38 21.14 -3.43
C ARG A 102 -12.72 21.54 -4.75
N ASP A 103 -11.44 21.93 -4.72
CA ASP A 103 -10.73 22.35 -5.92
C ASP A 103 -10.40 21.16 -6.81
N TYR A 104 -10.02 20.05 -6.19
CA TYR A 104 -9.79 18.79 -6.92
C TYR A 104 -11.08 18.33 -7.61
N PHE A 105 -12.23 18.39 -6.93
CA PHE A 105 -13.50 18.00 -7.52
C PHE A 105 -13.83 18.79 -8.80
N LYS A 106 -13.51 20.09 -8.83
CA LYS A 106 -13.65 20.92 -10.04
C LYS A 106 -12.60 20.62 -11.12
N TYR A 107 -11.44 20.14 -10.69
CA TYR A 107 -10.30 19.92 -11.58
C TYR A 107 -10.31 18.55 -12.24
N LYS A 108 -10.80 17.51 -11.56
CA LYS A 108 -10.63 16.11 -11.96
C LYS A 108 -11.10 15.77 -13.39
N LYS A 109 -12.12 16.44 -13.91
CA LYS A 109 -12.57 16.28 -15.32
C LYS A 109 -11.48 16.63 -16.34
N LYS A 110 -10.59 17.57 -15.99
CA LYS A 110 -9.47 17.94 -16.86
C LYS A 110 -8.43 16.84 -17.00
N LEU A 111 -8.45 15.85 -16.10
CA LEU A 111 -7.56 14.70 -16.11
C LEU A 111 -8.02 13.55 -17.01
N VAL A 112 -9.25 13.60 -17.52
CA VAL A 112 -9.79 12.56 -18.41
C VAL A 112 -8.90 12.29 -19.63
N PRO A 113 -8.34 13.30 -20.33
CA PRO A 113 -7.42 13.04 -21.44
C PRO A 113 -6.17 12.27 -21.01
N ASP A 114 -5.58 12.59 -19.85
CA ASP A 114 -4.40 11.90 -19.30
C ASP A 114 -4.75 10.45 -18.92
N ILE A 115 -5.89 10.25 -18.26
CA ILE A 115 -6.42 8.93 -17.89
C ILE A 115 -6.60 8.05 -19.13
N MET A 116 -7.28 8.58 -20.17
CA MET A 116 -7.55 7.82 -21.37
C MET A 116 -6.30 7.60 -22.23
N LYS A 117 -5.35 8.52 -22.21
CA LYS A 117 -4.04 8.31 -22.84
C LYS A 117 -3.30 7.13 -22.21
N ALA A 118 -3.27 7.08 -20.88
CA ALA A 118 -2.64 5.98 -20.12
C ALA A 118 -3.36 4.65 -20.40
N TYR A 119 -4.71 4.63 -20.32
CA TYR A 119 -5.51 3.45 -20.62
C TYR A 119 -5.27 2.93 -22.03
N ASN A 120 -5.32 3.80 -23.04
CA ASN A 120 -5.14 3.41 -24.44
C ASN A 120 -3.73 2.88 -24.71
N ALA A 121 -2.70 3.43 -24.06
CA ALA A 121 -1.33 2.93 -24.15
C ALA A 121 -1.23 1.48 -23.62
N LEU A 122 -1.80 1.19 -22.45
CA LEU A 122 -1.87 -0.18 -21.92
C LEU A 122 -2.68 -1.10 -22.82
N ALA A 123 -3.83 -0.63 -23.33
CA ALA A 123 -4.71 -1.42 -24.19
C ALA A 123 -4.09 -1.75 -25.57
N ALA A 124 -3.11 -0.96 -26.02
CA ALA A 124 -2.37 -1.25 -27.25
C ALA A 124 -1.38 -2.42 -27.11
N GLU A 125 -0.90 -2.69 -25.90
CA GLU A 125 0.15 -3.68 -25.63
C GLU A 125 -0.37 -4.97 -25.01
N ASN A 126 -1.61 -4.96 -24.50
CA ASN A 126 -2.20 -6.07 -23.75
C ASN A 126 -3.45 -6.63 -24.45
N ASP A 127 -3.81 -7.85 -24.12
CA ASP A 127 -5.01 -8.51 -24.61
C ASP A 127 -6.22 -8.22 -23.71
N ILE A 128 -5.96 -8.08 -22.37
CA ILE A 128 -6.99 -7.82 -21.37
C ILE A 128 -6.52 -6.69 -20.42
N ILE A 129 -7.43 -5.76 -20.13
CA ILE A 129 -7.24 -4.77 -19.06
C ILE A 129 -8.25 -5.08 -17.96
N VAL A 130 -7.72 -5.33 -16.74
CA VAL A 130 -8.51 -5.48 -15.52
C VAL A 130 -8.58 -4.13 -14.81
N ILE A 131 -9.75 -3.52 -14.81
CA ILE A 131 -9.96 -2.19 -14.22
C ILE A 131 -10.50 -2.36 -12.81
N GLU A 132 -9.95 -1.59 -11.88
CA GLU A 132 -10.45 -1.49 -10.51
C GLU A 132 -11.13 -0.14 -10.28
N GLY A 133 -12.35 -0.15 -9.72
CA GLY A 133 -13.04 1.05 -9.25
C GLY A 133 -12.52 1.56 -7.89
N ALA A 134 -13.00 2.71 -7.46
CA ALA A 134 -12.66 3.32 -6.18
C ALA A 134 -13.92 3.63 -5.35
N GLY A 135 -13.92 3.28 -4.07
CA GLY A 135 -15.09 3.46 -3.20
C GLY A 135 -16.29 2.65 -3.71
N SER A 136 -17.43 3.32 -3.90
CA SER A 136 -18.66 2.74 -4.41
C SER A 136 -19.23 3.57 -5.59
N PRO A 137 -19.89 2.94 -6.59
CA PRO A 137 -20.56 3.66 -7.67
C PRO A 137 -21.87 4.35 -7.24
N GLU A 138 -22.35 4.08 -6.03
CA GLU A 138 -23.61 4.62 -5.50
C GLU A 138 -23.49 6.00 -4.84
N GLU A 139 -22.32 6.62 -4.86
CA GLU A 139 -22.14 7.99 -4.35
C GLU A 139 -22.81 9.00 -5.28
N ILE A 140 -24.16 9.00 -5.27
CA ILE A 140 -25.02 9.73 -6.21
C ILE A 140 -24.77 11.25 -6.23
N ASN A 141 -24.31 11.82 -5.12
CA ASN A 141 -23.92 13.23 -4.99
C ASN A 141 -22.62 13.58 -5.73
N LEU A 142 -21.79 12.59 -6.10
CA LEU A 142 -20.53 12.77 -6.81
C LEU A 142 -20.57 12.27 -8.27
N LYS A 143 -21.71 11.74 -8.69
CA LYS A 143 -21.88 10.99 -9.95
C LYS A 143 -21.61 11.81 -11.20
N SER A 144 -22.01 13.09 -11.23
CA SER A 144 -21.84 13.96 -12.43
C SER A 144 -20.40 14.11 -12.90
N ASP A 145 -19.43 13.84 -12.03
CA ASP A 145 -18.02 14.00 -12.28
C ASP A 145 -17.24 12.71 -12.01
N ASP A 146 -17.91 11.55 -12.13
CA ASP A 146 -17.28 10.25 -11.90
C ASP A 146 -16.25 9.93 -13.00
N ILE A 147 -15.02 9.70 -12.59
CA ILE A 147 -13.91 9.26 -13.43
C ILE A 147 -13.33 7.92 -12.96
N VAL A 148 -13.95 7.28 -11.95
CA VAL A 148 -13.35 6.13 -11.24
C VAL A 148 -14.21 4.87 -11.25
N ASN A 149 -15.55 4.99 -11.32
CA ASN A 149 -16.47 3.87 -11.30
C ASN A 149 -17.24 3.80 -12.64
N MET A 150 -18.54 4.12 -12.67
CA MET A 150 -19.33 3.99 -13.91
C MET A 150 -18.86 4.94 -15.01
N GLY A 151 -18.32 6.12 -14.64
CA GLY A 151 -17.69 7.01 -15.62
C GLY A 151 -16.49 6.38 -16.30
N MET A 152 -15.62 5.68 -15.55
CA MET A 152 -14.49 4.95 -16.16
C MET A 152 -14.97 3.73 -16.95
N ALA A 153 -15.96 2.99 -16.44
CA ALA A 153 -16.55 1.86 -17.15
C ALA A 153 -17.10 2.28 -18.52
N LYS A 154 -17.82 3.40 -18.59
CA LYS A 154 -18.33 3.98 -19.85
C LYS A 154 -17.19 4.35 -20.81
N MET A 155 -16.16 5.06 -20.32
CA MET A 155 -15.02 5.47 -21.14
C MET A 155 -14.25 4.27 -21.72
N ALA A 156 -14.08 3.21 -20.94
CA ALA A 156 -13.38 1.99 -21.35
C ALA A 156 -14.28 0.98 -22.05
N LYS A 157 -15.61 1.20 -22.09
CA LYS A 157 -16.62 0.23 -22.53
C LYS A 157 -16.46 -1.13 -21.84
N ALA A 158 -16.21 -1.10 -20.54
CA ALA A 158 -15.92 -2.27 -19.74
C ALA A 158 -17.17 -2.81 -19.04
N PRO A 159 -17.52 -4.09 -19.19
CA PRO A 159 -18.52 -4.73 -18.35
C PRO A 159 -18.04 -4.74 -16.90
N VAL A 160 -18.99 -4.59 -15.97
CA VAL A 160 -18.74 -4.44 -14.55
C VAL A 160 -19.11 -5.72 -13.79
N LEU A 161 -18.20 -6.17 -12.92
CA LEU A 161 -18.44 -7.12 -11.86
C LEU A 161 -18.58 -6.34 -10.54
N LEU A 162 -19.79 -6.35 -9.96
CA LEU A 162 -20.06 -5.64 -8.70
C LEU A 162 -19.86 -6.57 -7.51
N VAL A 163 -19.03 -6.15 -6.56
CA VAL A 163 -18.58 -6.94 -5.41
C VAL A 163 -19.20 -6.42 -4.11
N GLY A 164 -19.84 -7.31 -3.36
CA GLY A 164 -20.35 -7.05 -2.01
C GLY A 164 -19.57 -7.83 -0.95
N ASP A 165 -19.35 -7.21 0.21
CA ASP A 165 -18.72 -7.83 1.40
C ASP A 165 -19.78 -8.44 2.32
N ILE A 166 -19.78 -9.79 2.46
CA ILE A 166 -20.75 -10.46 3.33
C ILE A 166 -20.30 -10.53 4.80
N ASP A 167 -19.01 -10.42 5.07
CA ASP A 167 -18.44 -10.57 6.43
C ASP A 167 -18.95 -9.49 7.39
N ARG A 168 -19.27 -8.32 6.86
CA ARG A 168 -19.85 -7.18 7.63
C ARG A 168 -21.37 -7.23 7.77
N GLY A 169 -22.05 -8.16 7.10
CA GLY A 169 -23.50 -8.25 7.03
C GLY A 169 -24.14 -7.30 6.03
N GLY A 170 -25.41 -7.54 5.67
CA GLY A 170 -26.20 -6.67 4.78
C GLY A 170 -25.86 -6.74 3.30
N VAL A 171 -25.07 -7.72 2.84
CA VAL A 171 -24.57 -7.82 1.45
C VAL A 171 -25.68 -7.78 0.40
N PHE A 172 -26.84 -8.43 0.65
CA PHE A 172 -27.97 -8.41 -0.28
C PHE A 172 -28.53 -7.00 -0.47
N ALA A 173 -28.72 -6.26 0.64
CA ALA A 173 -29.17 -4.88 0.58
C ALA A 173 -28.14 -3.97 -0.12
N GLN A 174 -26.86 -4.17 0.13
CA GLN A 174 -25.79 -3.41 -0.52
C GLN A 174 -25.78 -3.64 -2.03
N LEU A 175 -25.80 -4.91 -2.48
CA LEU A 175 -25.76 -5.24 -3.92
C LEU A 175 -27.02 -4.73 -4.63
N ILE A 176 -28.22 -5.03 -4.11
CA ILE A 176 -29.48 -4.58 -4.70
C ILE A 176 -29.58 -3.06 -4.65
N GLY A 177 -29.28 -2.44 -3.52
CA GLY A 177 -29.34 -0.99 -3.35
C GLY A 177 -28.39 -0.26 -4.29
N THR A 178 -27.15 -0.75 -4.44
CA THR A 178 -26.19 -0.18 -5.41
C THR A 178 -26.75 -0.25 -6.82
N VAL A 179 -27.23 -1.41 -7.29
CA VAL A 179 -27.83 -1.55 -8.63
C VAL A 179 -29.04 -0.64 -8.81
N MET A 180 -29.89 -0.49 -7.79
CA MET A 180 -31.08 0.37 -7.86
C MET A 180 -30.74 1.86 -7.97
N LEU A 181 -29.61 2.30 -7.45
CA LEU A 181 -29.16 3.69 -7.48
C LEU A 181 -28.43 4.08 -8.79
N LEU A 182 -28.07 3.07 -9.61
CA LEU A 182 -27.46 3.31 -10.91
C LEU A 182 -28.51 3.82 -11.94
N GLU A 183 -28.07 4.59 -12.92
CA GLU A 183 -28.87 4.94 -14.09
C GLU A 183 -29.10 3.70 -14.97
N GLU A 184 -30.10 3.72 -15.84
CA GLU A 184 -30.46 2.56 -16.65
C GLU A 184 -29.30 2.07 -17.55
N ASP A 185 -28.59 3.01 -18.20
CA ASP A 185 -27.41 2.69 -19.03
C ASP A 185 -26.24 2.12 -18.21
N GLU A 186 -26.14 2.49 -16.94
CA GLU A 186 -25.13 1.96 -16.00
C GLU A 186 -25.51 0.59 -15.49
N LYS A 187 -26.80 0.34 -15.20
CA LYS A 187 -27.29 -1.00 -14.82
C LYS A 187 -26.98 -2.02 -15.89
N GLU A 188 -27.16 -1.65 -17.17
CA GLU A 188 -26.85 -2.51 -18.31
C GLU A 188 -25.37 -2.90 -18.40
N MET A 189 -24.48 -2.11 -17.79
CA MET A 189 -23.05 -2.41 -17.73
C MET A 189 -22.71 -3.43 -16.64
N VAL A 190 -23.53 -3.57 -15.60
CA VAL A 190 -23.28 -4.55 -14.52
C VAL A 190 -23.69 -5.93 -15.02
N LYS A 191 -22.69 -6.77 -15.32
CA LYS A 191 -22.89 -8.09 -15.93
C LYS A 191 -22.76 -9.25 -14.96
N GLY A 192 -22.26 -9.01 -13.74
CA GLY A 192 -22.14 -10.04 -12.74
C GLY A 192 -22.02 -9.47 -11.32
N LEU A 193 -22.53 -10.20 -10.37
CA LEU A 193 -22.40 -9.92 -8.94
C LEU A 193 -21.43 -10.92 -8.32
N ILE A 194 -20.64 -10.47 -7.37
CA ILE A 194 -19.73 -11.31 -6.58
C ILE A 194 -20.02 -11.07 -5.10
N ILE A 195 -20.30 -12.13 -4.36
CA ILE A 195 -20.35 -12.11 -2.90
C ILE A 195 -18.95 -12.48 -2.40
N ASN A 196 -18.29 -11.59 -1.71
CA ASN A 196 -16.90 -11.77 -1.26
C ASN A 196 -16.80 -11.91 0.26
N LYS A 197 -15.70 -12.48 0.72
CA LYS A 197 -15.36 -12.72 2.13
C LYS A 197 -16.35 -13.65 2.85
N PHE A 198 -16.89 -14.63 2.12
CA PHE A 198 -17.82 -15.60 2.70
C PHE A 198 -17.13 -16.51 3.72
N ARG A 199 -17.81 -16.75 4.83
CA ARG A 199 -17.41 -17.72 5.87
C ARG A 199 -18.58 -18.65 6.16
N GLY A 200 -18.35 -19.94 6.18
CA GLY A 200 -19.35 -20.92 6.55
C GLY A 200 -19.75 -21.86 5.42
N ASP A 201 -20.93 -22.47 5.56
CA ASP A 201 -21.47 -23.42 4.59
C ASP A 201 -22.23 -22.70 3.48
N LYS A 202 -21.71 -22.82 2.25
CA LYS A 202 -22.29 -22.18 1.06
C LYS A 202 -23.73 -22.67 0.77
N THR A 203 -24.06 -23.91 1.11
CA THR A 203 -25.40 -24.45 0.84
C THR A 203 -26.52 -23.71 1.59
N ILE A 204 -26.19 -23.07 2.72
CA ILE A 204 -27.11 -22.19 3.45
C ILE A 204 -27.31 -20.86 2.71
N LEU A 205 -26.32 -20.41 1.99
CA LEU A 205 -26.37 -19.15 1.22
C LEU A 205 -27.07 -19.33 -0.14
N ASP A 206 -27.02 -20.51 -0.75
CA ASP A 206 -27.51 -20.75 -2.12
C ASP A 206 -28.94 -20.26 -2.38
N PRO A 207 -29.95 -20.45 -1.50
CA PRO A 207 -31.27 -19.86 -1.70
C PRO A 207 -31.26 -18.32 -1.71
N GLY A 208 -30.34 -17.70 -0.98
CA GLY A 208 -30.15 -16.26 -0.97
C GLY A 208 -29.52 -15.75 -2.27
N VAL A 209 -28.63 -16.53 -2.87
CA VAL A 209 -28.05 -16.23 -4.19
C VAL A 209 -29.14 -16.23 -5.26
N GLU A 210 -30.00 -17.25 -5.30
CA GLU A 210 -31.14 -17.33 -6.22
C GLU A 210 -32.07 -16.11 -6.07
N MET A 211 -32.42 -15.74 -4.83
CA MET A 211 -33.24 -14.56 -4.57
C MET A 211 -32.54 -13.24 -5.00
N LEU A 212 -31.23 -13.17 -4.88
CA LEU A 212 -30.46 -12.01 -5.32
C LEU A 212 -30.52 -11.86 -6.85
N GLU A 213 -30.32 -12.96 -7.58
CA GLU A 213 -30.41 -12.99 -9.04
C GLU A 213 -31.83 -12.62 -9.53
N GLU A 214 -32.88 -13.22 -8.94
CA GLU A 214 -34.27 -12.88 -9.26
C GLU A 214 -34.59 -11.39 -9.06
N ARG A 215 -34.08 -10.78 -7.98
CA ARG A 215 -34.38 -9.38 -7.63
C ARG A 215 -33.56 -8.38 -8.43
N SER A 216 -32.30 -8.69 -8.72
CA SER A 216 -31.40 -7.80 -9.45
C SER A 216 -31.49 -7.95 -10.97
N GLY A 217 -31.91 -9.11 -11.45
CA GLY A 217 -31.83 -9.50 -12.85
C GLY A 217 -30.40 -9.72 -13.36
N ILE A 218 -29.42 -9.81 -12.44
CA ILE A 218 -27.99 -9.92 -12.73
C ILE A 218 -27.47 -11.23 -12.13
N PRO A 219 -26.71 -12.06 -12.91
CA PRO A 219 -26.19 -13.32 -12.39
C PRO A 219 -25.14 -13.11 -11.32
N VAL A 220 -25.13 -13.98 -10.31
CA VAL A 220 -24.06 -14.09 -9.32
C VAL A 220 -22.97 -14.99 -9.89
N VAL A 221 -21.86 -14.37 -10.32
CA VAL A 221 -20.74 -15.06 -10.95
C VAL A 221 -19.75 -15.65 -9.95
N GLY A 222 -20.03 -15.54 -8.67
CA GLY A 222 -19.23 -16.21 -7.64
C GLY A 222 -19.53 -15.82 -6.22
N VAL A 223 -19.21 -16.76 -5.31
CA VAL A 223 -19.18 -16.57 -3.87
C VAL A 223 -17.76 -16.88 -3.41
N ALA A 224 -16.92 -15.85 -3.30
CA ALA A 224 -15.53 -15.99 -2.89
C ALA A 224 -15.42 -16.08 -1.35
N PRO A 225 -14.68 -17.06 -0.81
CA PRO A 225 -14.48 -17.18 0.62
C PRO A 225 -13.61 -16.03 1.15
N TYR A 226 -13.58 -15.89 2.46
CA TYR A 226 -12.58 -15.07 3.13
C TYR A 226 -11.20 -15.72 2.92
N LEU A 227 -10.37 -15.09 2.10
CA LEU A 227 -9.05 -15.59 1.76
C LEU A 227 -8.00 -14.93 2.68
N ASN A 228 -7.22 -15.76 3.35
CA ASN A 228 -6.06 -15.30 4.11
C ASN A 228 -4.82 -15.31 3.20
N ILE A 229 -4.78 -14.37 2.27
CA ILE A 229 -3.66 -14.21 1.34
C ILE A 229 -2.72 -13.14 1.90
N GLN A 230 -1.47 -13.49 2.06
CA GLN A 230 -0.44 -12.60 2.58
C GLN A 230 0.21 -11.82 1.43
N VAL A 231 -0.56 -10.92 0.83
CA VAL A 231 -0.07 -9.94 -0.14
C VAL A 231 -0.18 -8.53 0.45
N GLU A 232 0.40 -7.56 -0.24
CA GLU A 232 0.45 -6.18 0.25
C GLU A 232 -0.94 -5.55 0.35
N ASP A 233 -1.20 -4.90 1.48
CA ASP A 233 -2.42 -4.13 1.69
C ASP A 233 -2.38 -2.78 0.96
N GLU A 234 -3.51 -2.39 0.40
CA GLU A 234 -3.63 -1.13 -0.36
C GLU A 234 -3.62 0.10 0.55
N ASP A 235 -4.31 0.05 1.69
CA ASP A 235 -4.65 1.24 2.47
C ASP A 235 -4.26 1.10 3.94
N SER A 236 -3.97 2.25 4.56
CA SER A 236 -3.76 2.41 6.00
C SER A 236 -5.01 2.12 6.86
N LEU A 237 -6.16 1.82 6.24
CA LEU A 237 -7.39 1.36 6.89
C LEU A 237 -7.48 -0.18 7.01
N THR A 238 -6.41 -0.91 6.72
CA THR A 238 -6.41 -2.37 6.78
C THR A 238 -6.73 -2.91 8.18
N GLU A 239 -7.48 -4.01 8.23
CA GLU A 239 -7.79 -4.74 9.48
C GLU A 239 -6.52 -5.31 10.17
N ARG A 240 -5.40 -5.40 9.45
CA ARG A 240 -4.10 -5.82 9.95
C ARG A 240 -3.64 -5.01 11.17
N PHE A 241 -3.97 -3.72 11.22
CA PHE A 241 -3.62 -2.86 12.34
C PHE A 241 -4.42 -3.14 13.62
N GLU A 242 -5.52 -3.89 13.54
CA GLU A 242 -6.40 -4.19 14.67
C GLU A 242 -6.22 -5.61 15.22
N THR A 243 -5.43 -6.44 14.53
CA THR A 243 -5.20 -7.83 14.93
C THR A 243 -4.29 -7.86 16.15
N LYS A 244 -4.83 -8.27 17.30
CA LYS A 244 -4.03 -8.59 18.48
C LYS A 244 -3.30 -9.91 18.24
N ARG A 245 -2.00 -9.85 17.99
CA ARG A 245 -1.16 -11.03 17.88
C ARG A 245 -0.59 -11.42 19.26
N THR A 246 -0.51 -12.71 19.51
CA THR A 246 0.30 -13.24 20.62
C THR A 246 1.77 -12.95 20.31
N VAL A 247 2.49 -12.44 21.31
CA VAL A 247 3.94 -12.21 21.19
C VAL A 247 4.64 -13.55 21.04
N ASP A 248 5.46 -13.68 20.01
CA ASP A 248 6.28 -14.85 19.73
C ASP A 248 7.73 -14.65 20.28
N MET A 249 8.70 -15.39 19.76
CA MET A 249 10.10 -15.34 20.21
C MET A 249 10.71 -13.94 20.10
N ILE A 250 10.37 -13.21 19.03
CA ILE A 250 10.80 -11.83 18.78
C ILE A 250 9.57 -10.94 18.67
N ASP A 251 9.58 -9.81 19.40
CA ASP A 251 8.51 -8.80 19.42
C ASP A 251 8.98 -7.48 18.82
N ILE A 252 8.46 -7.13 17.65
CA ILE A 252 8.75 -5.86 16.99
C ILE A 252 7.51 -4.96 17.05
N ALA A 253 7.65 -3.78 17.63
CA ALA A 253 6.58 -2.78 17.70
C ALA A 253 6.79 -1.68 16.67
N VAL A 254 5.86 -1.56 15.72
CA VAL A 254 5.78 -0.45 14.77
C VAL A 254 4.83 0.60 15.32
N ILE A 255 5.26 1.83 15.44
CA ILE A 255 4.41 2.92 15.93
C ILE A 255 3.39 3.30 14.85
N ARG A 256 2.11 3.09 15.13
CA ARG A 256 1.02 3.45 14.24
C ARG A 256 0.69 4.94 14.36
N VAL A 257 1.46 5.77 13.67
CA VAL A 257 1.17 7.20 13.55
C VAL A 257 -0.09 7.43 12.70
N PRO A 258 -0.81 8.55 12.87
CA PRO A 258 -2.08 8.81 12.16
C PRO A 258 -1.98 8.77 10.64
N ARG A 259 -0.85 9.22 10.08
CA ARG A 259 -0.62 9.26 8.63
C ARG A 259 0.50 8.31 8.20
N ILE A 260 0.55 7.14 8.84
CA ILE A 260 1.50 6.08 8.46
C ILE A 260 1.45 5.84 6.96
N SER A 261 2.63 5.75 6.34
CA SER A 261 2.76 5.49 4.91
C SER A 261 3.78 4.38 4.65
N ASN A 262 3.61 3.68 3.53
CA ASN A 262 4.51 2.61 3.10
C ASN A 262 4.74 1.53 4.17
N PHE A 263 3.70 1.20 4.92
CA PHE A 263 3.77 0.19 5.99
C PHE A 263 4.06 -1.23 5.47
N THR A 264 4.01 -1.43 4.16
CA THR A 264 4.47 -2.65 3.49
C THR A 264 5.98 -2.89 3.67
N ASP A 265 6.76 -1.88 4.06
CA ASP A 265 8.18 -2.02 4.40
C ASP A 265 8.44 -3.09 5.48
N PHE A 266 7.44 -3.41 6.30
CA PHE A 266 7.59 -4.35 7.42
C PHE A 266 7.16 -5.78 7.10
N ASN A 267 6.58 -6.03 5.92
CA ASN A 267 6.13 -7.35 5.50
C ASN A 267 7.23 -8.42 5.53
N PRO A 268 8.48 -8.13 5.10
CA PRO A 268 9.54 -9.11 5.15
C PRO A 268 9.87 -9.56 6.58
N LEU A 269 9.87 -8.66 7.56
CA LEU A 269 10.08 -9.00 8.97
C LEU A 269 8.93 -9.85 9.53
N GLU A 270 7.69 -9.51 9.16
CA GLU A 270 6.49 -10.23 9.59
C GLU A 270 6.40 -11.64 9.00
N SER A 271 7.00 -11.88 7.85
CA SER A 271 7.00 -13.19 7.18
C SER A 271 7.93 -14.22 7.84
N ILE A 272 8.87 -13.77 8.71
CA ILE A 272 9.82 -14.66 9.39
C ILE A 272 9.11 -15.40 10.53
N GLN A 273 9.14 -16.71 10.50
CA GLN A 273 8.55 -17.53 11.56
C GLN A 273 9.20 -17.23 12.92
N GLY A 274 8.40 -17.01 13.95
CA GLY A 274 8.87 -16.65 15.29
C GLY A 274 9.04 -15.14 15.52
N VAL A 275 8.78 -14.31 14.51
CA VAL A 275 8.69 -12.86 14.64
C VAL A 275 7.24 -12.44 14.73
N SER A 276 6.88 -11.75 15.82
CA SER A 276 5.62 -11.01 15.90
C SER A 276 5.88 -9.53 15.65
N LEU A 277 5.21 -9.01 14.62
CA LEU A 277 5.19 -7.59 14.30
C LEU A 277 3.82 -7.04 14.63
N ARG A 278 3.76 -6.01 15.47
CA ARG A 278 2.51 -5.41 15.92
C ARG A 278 2.54 -3.90 15.81
N TYR A 279 1.38 -3.34 15.53
CA TYR A 279 1.20 -1.90 15.40
C TYR A 279 0.70 -1.31 16.72
N VAL A 280 1.37 -0.26 17.20
CA VAL A 280 1.14 0.37 18.51
C VAL A 280 0.62 1.79 18.29
N LYS A 281 -0.59 2.05 18.74
CA LYS A 281 -1.23 3.37 18.67
C LYS A 281 -1.26 4.07 20.04
N ASN A 282 -1.34 3.30 21.12
CA ASN A 282 -1.48 3.83 22.46
C ASN A 282 -0.29 3.43 23.35
N PRO A 283 0.09 4.26 24.32
CA PRO A 283 1.17 3.96 25.28
C PRO A 283 1.02 2.60 25.97
N SER A 284 -0.21 2.23 26.34
CA SER A 284 -0.51 0.95 27.02
C SER A 284 -0.26 -0.29 26.15
N GLU A 285 -0.20 -0.12 24.85
CA GLU A 285 0.03 -1.20 23.89
C GLU A 285 1.53 -1.46 23.65
N LEU A 286 2.41 -0.52 24.00
CA LEU A 286 3.84 -0.63 23.70
C LEU A 286 4.46 -1.86 24.39
N GLY A 287 4.13 -2.10 25.65
CA GLY A 287 4.67 -3.24 26.39
C GLY A 287 6.19 -3.19 26.52
N ASN A 288 6.86 -4.32 26.22
CA ASN A 288 8.32 -4.43 26.25
C ASN A 288 8.84 -5.09 24.96
N PRO A 289 8.72 -4.43 23.79
CA PRO A 289 9.19 -4.99 22.53
C PRO A 289 10.71 -5.16 22.52
N ASP A 290 11.21 -5.99 21.63
CA ASP A 290 12.65 -6.15 21.41
C ASP A 290 13.23 -5.04 20.53
N MET A 291 12.40 -4.52 19.62
CA MET A 291 12.73 -3.42 18.72
C MET A 291 11.51 -2.52 18.54
N ILE A 292 11.73 -1.22 18.43
CA ILE A 292 10.70 -0.23 18.08
C ILE A 292 11.03 0.35 16.70
N ILE A 293 10.04 0.38 15.82
CA ILE A 293 10.18 0.98 14.51
C ILE A 293 9.31 2.24 14.42
N LEU A 294 9.92 3.34 14.01
CA LEU A 294 9.26 4.58 13.62
C LEU A 294 9.07 4.55 12.10
N PRO A 295 7.83 4.42 11.61
CA PRO A 295 7.56 4.22 10.19
C PRO A 295 7.64 5.51 9.38
N GLY A 296 7.57 5.37 8.07
CA GLY A 296 7.30 6.48 7.17
C GLY A 296 5.93 7.12 7.44
N THR A 297 5.83 8.41 7.23
CA THR A 297 4.59 9.16 7.37
C THR A 297 4.45 10.26 6.32
N LYS A 298 3.22 10.65 6.04
CA LYS A 298 2.92 11.74 5.10
C LYS A 298 3.06 13.13 5.73
N ASN A 299 3.00 13.25 7.06
CA ASN A 299 3.18 14.50 7.78
C ASN A 299 3.99 14.24 9.05
N THR A 300 5.31 14.38 8.92
CA THR A 300 6.27 14.07 9.97
C THR A 300 6.10 14.94 11.21
N MET A 301 5.87 16.24 11.00
CA MET A 301 5.78 17.19 12.11
C MET A 301 4.51 16.97 12.96
N GLU A 302 3.35 16.85 12.32
CA GLU A 302 2.09 16.63 13.05
C GLU A 302 2.03 15.26 13.72
N ASP A 303 2.57 14.23 13.07
CA ASP A 303 2.58 12.88 13.64
C ASP A 303 3.56 12.78 14.83
N LEU A 304 4.68 13.51 14.81
CA LEU A 304 5.55 13.64 15.98
C LEU A 304 4.85 14.37 17.13
N LEU A 305 4.15 15.47 16.84
CA LEU A 305 3.37 16.19 17.87
C LEU A 305 2.29 15.28 18.45
N TRP A 306 1.59 14.52 17.64
CA TRP A 306 0.63 13.52 18.10
C TRP A 306 1.26 12.47 19.04
N MET A 307 2.45 11.93 18.71
CA MET A 307 3.17 10.99 19.60
C MET A 307 3.56 11.64 20.92
N ARG A 308 3.90 12.93 20.89
CA ARG A 308 4.25 13.72 22.07
C ARG A 308 3.05 13.92 22.98
N GLU A 309 1.91 14.30 22.40
CA GLU A 309 0.65 14.57 23.11
C GLU A 309 0.07 13.31 23.76
N ASN A 310 0.15 12.15 23.10
CA ASN A 310 -0.36 10.91 23.65
C ASN A 310 0.62 10.16 24.56
N GLY A 311 1.86 10.64 24.69
CA GLY A 311 2.89 10.09 25.59
C GLY A 311 3.74 8.97 25.01
N LEU A 312 3.53 8.54 23.75
CA LEU A 312 4.36 7.51 23.09
C LEU A 312 5.81 7.97 22.95
N GLU A 313 6.06 9.24 22.57
CA GLU A 313 7.41 9.78 22.46
C GLU A 313 8.22 9.56 23.76
N ALA A 314 7.65 9.93 24.89
CA ALA A 314 8.33 9.78 26.19
C ALA A 314 8.67 8.32 26.53
N LEU A 315 7.79 7.38 26.18
CA LEU A 315 8.06 5.95 26.37
C LEU A 315 9.15 5.45 25.43
N ILE A 316 9.14 5.84 24.16
CA ILE A 316 10.16 5.46 23.18
C ILE A 316 11.54 5.98 23.64
N LEU A 317 11.63 7.24 24.07
CA LEU A 317 12.86 7.82 24.61
C LEU A 317 13.36 7.05 25.85
N LYS A 318 12.44 6.67 26.74
CA LYS A 318 12.79 5.86 27.92
C LYS A 318 13.31 4.48 27.52
N GLU A 319 12.71 3.82 26.55
CA GLU A 319 13.16 2.51 26.07
C GLU A 319 14.49 2.62 25.31
N ALA A 320 14.69 3.66 24.49
CA ALA A 320 15.96 3.96 23.84
C ALA A 320 17.09 4.13 24.84
N ALA A 321 16.87 4.90 25.94
CA ALA A 321 17.84 5.10 27.00
C ALA A 321 18.20 3.80 27.77
N LYS A 322 17.34 2.78 27.73
CA LYS A 322 17.63 1.43 28.25
C LYS A 322 18.42 0.56 27.26
N GLY A 323 18.76 1.11 26.09
CA GLY A 323 19.45 0.39 25.02
C GLY A 323 18.52 -0.45 24.13
N LYS A 324 17.19 -0.23 24.12
CA LYS A 324 16.27 -0.86 23.20
C LYS A 324 16.60 -0.43 21.77
N LEU A 325 16.51 -1.35 20.81
CA LEU A 325 16.74 -1.04 19.39
C LEU A 325 15.64 -0.12 18.86
N ILE A 326 16.04 0.99 18.26
CA ILE A 326 15.13 1.93 17.59
C ILE A 326 15.55 2.03 16.12
N PHE A 327 14.59 1.85 15.22
CA PHE A 327 14.84 1.99 13.79
C PHE A 327 13.84 2.96 13.16
N GLY A 328 14.31 3.94 12.40
CA GLY A 328 13.46 4.93 11.75
C GLY A 328 13.52 4.83 10.22
N ILE A 329 12.37 4.89 9.55
CA ILE A 329 12.28 4.91 8.10
C ILE A 329 11.66 6.23 7.66
N CYS A 330 12.31 6.95 6.74
CA CYS A 330 11.81 8.17 6.09
C CYS A 330 11.34 9.21 7.12
N GLY A 331 10.03 9.45 7.27
CA GLY A 331 9.48 10.35 8.27
C GLY A 331 9.86 9.93 9.71
N GLY A 332 9.83 8.64 10.01
CA GLY A 332 10.28 8.11 11.31
C GLY A 332 11.77 8.37 11.57
N TYR A 333 12.62 8.28 10.55
CA TYR A 333 14.02 8.67 10.65
C TYR A 333 14.16 10.17 10.94
N GLN A 334 13.42 11.02 10.21
CA GLN A 334 13.42 12.46 10.44
C GLN A 334 13.02 12.85 11.88
N MET A 335 11.99 12.19 12.43
CA MET A 335 11.51 12.43 13.80
C MET A 335 12.60 12.23 14.86
N MET A 336 13.56 11.33 14.63
CA MET A 336 14.64 11.01 15.56
C MET A 336 15.68 12.12 15.72
N GLY A 337 15.69 13.13 14.84
CA GLY A 337 16.61 14.26 14.86
C GLY A 337 16.39 15.22 16.03
N GLU A 338 17.21 16.28 16.09
CA GLU A 338 17.11 17.36 17.08
C GLU A 338 16.05 18.39 16.67
N THR A 339 15.97 18.70 15.34
CA THR A 339 15.12 19.76 14.81
C THR A 339 14.48 19.35 13.50
N LEU A 340 13.20 19.65 13.36
CA LEU A 340 12.45 19.57 12.11
C LEU A 340 11.99 20.98 11.73
N SER A 341 12.39 21.45 10.55
CA SER A 341 12.08 22.80 10.06
C SER A 341 11.39 22.77 8.71
N ASP A 342 10.23 23.42 8.62
CA ASP A 342 9.45 23.55 7.39
C ASP A 342 9.24 25.03 7.01
N PRO A 343 10.28 25.69 6.47
CA PRO A 343 10.20 27.11 6.13
C PRO A 343 9.28 27.41 4.96
N HIS A 344 8.81 26.38 4.25
CA HIS A 344 7.99 26.53 3.05
C HIS A 344 6.53 26.07 3.22
N GLY A 345 6.16 25.54 4.38
CA GLY A 345 4.81 25.01 4.61
C GLY A 345 4.53 23.77 3.72
N VAL A 346 5.51 22.93 3.52
CA VAL A 346 5.37 21.68 2.75
C VAL A 346 4.52 20.67 3.50
N GLU A 347 4.67 20.65 4.83
CA GLU A 347 3.86 19.84 5.77
C GLU A 347 3.03 20.78 6.66
N ALA A 348 3.51 21.07 7.87
CA ALA A 348 2.79 21.86 8.87
C ALA A 348 3.30 23.30 8.98
N GLY A 349 4.46 23.61 8.40
CA GLY A 349 5.15 24.89 8.53
C GLY A 349 5.83 25.08 9.88
N GLY A 350 6.74 26.06 9.94
CA GLY A 350 7.45 26.41 11.17
C GLY A 350 8.59 25.44 11.53
N THR A 351 8.92 25.39 12.81
CA THR A 351 10.01 24.55 13.33
C THR A 351 9.62 23.93 14.65
N ILE A 352 9.87 22.62 14.80
CA ILE A 352 9.64 21.89 16.05
C ILE A 352 10.91 21.16 16.48
N LYS A 353 11.00 20.83 17.77
CA LYS A 353 12.02 19.92 18.28
C LYS A 353 11.70 18.50 17.83
N GLY A 354 12.71 17.77 17.37
CA GLY A 354 12.65 16.34 17.17
C GLY A 354 12.74 15.57 18.48
N MET A 355 12.92 14.25 18.38
CA MET A 355 13.06 13.36 19.53
C MET A 355 14.46 13.45 20.19
N GLY A 356 15.48 13.94 19.48
CA GLY A 356 16.84 14.06 19.97
C GLY A 356 17.55 12.73 20.16
N LEU A 357 17.15 11.69 19.44
CA LEU A 357 17.78 10.36 19.45
C LEU A 357 19.04 10.30 18.60
N LEU A 358 19.09 11.12 17.54
CA LEU A 358 20.23 11.27 16.63
C LEU A 358 20.61 12.75 16.53
N PRO A 359 21.89 13.11 16.61
CA PRO A 359 22.34 14.48 16.41
C PRO A 359 22.27 14.84 14.91
N MET A 360 21.12 15.29 14.48
CA MET A 360 20.87 15.70 13.10
C MET A 360 19.69 16.67 13.05
N ASP A 361 19.67 17.53 12.01
CA ASP A 361 18.55 18.41 11.69
C ASP A 361 17.95 18.06 10.34
N THR A 362 16.65 18.18 10.22
CA THR A 362 15.94 18.02 8.94
C THR A 362 15.25 19.32 8.55
N VAL A 363 15.42 19.71 7.29
CA VAL A 363 14.75 20.85 6.66
C VAL A 363 13.88 20.33 5.50
N PHE A 364 12.58 20.67 5.50
CA PHE A 364 11.69 20.30 4.41
C PHE A 364 11.88 21.22 3.21
N ALA A 365 12.27 20.64 2.07
CA ALA A 365 12.48 21.33 0.80
C ALA A 365 11.22 21.29 -0.08
N LYS A 366 11.12 22.22 -1.02
CA LYS A 366 10.02 22.24 -2.01
C LYS A 366 10.12 21.11 -3.04
N LYS A 367 11.35 20.67 -3.31
CA LYS A 367 11.60 19.60 -4.28
C LYS A 367 11.50 18.25 -3.58
N LYS A 368 10.67 17.36 -4.14
CA LYS A 368 10.54 15.99 -3.68
C LYS A 368 11.65 15.12 -4.22
N THR A 369 12.40 14.45 -3.36
CA THR A 369 13.28 13.35 -3.73
C THR A 369 12.44 12.13 -4.02
N ARG A 370 12.66 11.50 -5.18
CA ARG A 370 11.87 10.37 -5.65
C ARG A 370 12.72 9.55 -6.61
N THR A 371 13.20 8.40 -6.16
CA THR A 371 14.08 7.54 -6.96
C THR A 371 14.14 6.12 -6.40
N ARG A 372 14.49 5.17 -7.26
CA ARG A 372 14.93 3.84 -6.83
C ARG A 372 16.41 3.89 -6.46
N VAL A 373 16.77 3.07 -5.45
CA VAL A 373 18.14 3.02 -4.97
C VAL A 373 18.60 1.58 -4.76
N GLU A 374 19.91 1.39 -4.97
CA GLU A 374 20.65 0.19 -4.60
C GLU A 374 21.87 0.60 -3.79
N GLY A 375 22.31 -0.24 -2.87
CA GLY A 375 23.48 0.09 -2.05
C GLY A 375 23.76 -0.94 -0.97
N SER A 376 24.40 -0.49 0.10
CA SER A 376 24.66 -1.31 1.28
C SER A 376 24.68 -0.48 2.56
N PHE A 377 24.49 -1.14 3.67
CA PHE A 377 24.86 -0.57 4.96
C PHE A 377 26.38 -0.30 5.00
N GLY A 378 26.78 0.78 5.64
CA GLY A 378 28.19 1.09 5.90
C GLY A 378 28.79 0.18 6.97
N GLN A 379 30.01 0.51 7.43
CA GLN A 379 30.62 -0.14 8.58
C GLN A 379 29.97 0.38 9.86
N LEU A 380 28.94 -0.33 10.34
CA LEU A 380 28.23 0.01 11.56
C LEU A 380 28.94 -0.57 12.77
N THR A 381 28.75 0.07 13.91
CA THR A 381 29.30 -0.36 15.22
C THR A 381 28.18 -0.50 16.25
N GLY A 382 28.47 -1.09 17.39
CA GLY A 382 27.51 -1.23 18.48
C GLY A 382 26.38 -2.21 18.14
N ALA A 383 25.14 -1.83 18.46
CA ALA A 383 24.00 -2.73 18.39
C ALA A 383 23.66 -3.18 16.95
N PHE A 384 23.99 -2.37 15.95
CA PHE A 384 23.68 -2.67 14.54
C PHE A 384 24.88 -3.19 13.73
N ALA A 385 25.97 -3.58 14.37
CA ALA A 385 27.21 -4.04 13.69
C ALA A 385 26.98 -5.16 12.67
N LYS A 386 26.02 -6.05 12.89
CA LYS A 386 25.67 -7.14 11.96
C LYS A 386 25.05 -6.69 10.63
N LEU A 387 24.55 -5.47 10.56
CA LEU A 387 24.09 -4.90 9.28
C LEU A 387 25.25 -4.43 8.40
N SER A 388 26.49 -4.37 8.91
CA SER A 388 27.63 -3.88 8.13
C SER A 388 27.78 -4.62 6.82
N ASP A 389 28.01 -3.86 5.74
CA ASP A 389 28.18 -4.34 4.36
C ASP A 389 26.99 -5.12 3.76
N THR A 390 25.88 -5.23 4.49
CA THR A 390 24.67 -5.90 3.98
C THR A 390 24.08 -5.09 2.83
N ALA A 391 23.91 -5.74 1.68
CA ALA A 391 23.31 -5.13 0.51
C ALA A 391 21.85 -4.78 0.74
N LEU A 392 21.40 -3.64 0.23
CA LEU A 392 20.02 -3.19 0.26
C LEU A 392 19.57 -2.70 -1.12
N GLU A 393 18.27 -2.73 -1.33
CA GLU A 393 17.59 -2.07 -2.44
C GLU A 393 16.28 -1.48 -1.94
N GLY A 394 15.76 -0.49 -2.65
CA GLY A 394 14.51 0.12 -2.28
C GLY A 394 14.25 1.40 -3.08
N TYR A 395 13.60 2.34 -2.43
CA TYR A 395 13.32 3.64 -3.03
C TYR A 395 13.26 4.74 -1.98
N GLU A 396 13.59 5.96 -2.40
CA GLU A 396 13.39 7.17 -1.62
C GLU A 396 12.17 7.94 -2.12
N ILE A 397 11.39 8.48 -1.19
CA ILE A 397 10.24 9.32 -1.47
C ILE A 397 10.01 10.30 -0.32
N HIS A 398 10.69 11.43 -0.32
CA HIS A 398 10.63 12.39 0.79
C HIS A 398 10.84 13.83 0.33
N MET A 399 10.49 14.78 1.21
CA MET A 399 10.68 16.23 1.00
C MET A 399 11.79 16.78 1.90
N GLY A 400 12.19 16.05 2.95
CA GLY A 400 13.19 16.52 3.91
C GLY A 400 14.61 16.28 3.43
N GLU A 401 15.50 17.21 3.77
CA GLU A 401 16.95 17.10 3.65
C GLU A 401 17.54 17.08 5.06
N THR A 402 18.30 16.03 5.40
CA THR A 402 18.86 15.83 6.73
C THR A 402 20.36 16.07 6.75
N ALA A 403 20.82 16.90 7.67
CA ALA A 403 22.23 17.17 7.95
C ALA A 403 22.64 16.53 9.27
N LEU A 404 23.65 15.66 9.22
CA LEU A 404 24.21 15.00 10.41
C LEU A 404 25.10 15.97 11.20
N LYS A 405 25.15 15.79 12.50
CA LYS A 405 25.95 16.54 13.48
C LYS A 405 26.66 15.59 14.44
N GLY A 406 27.61 16.13 15.19
CA GLY A 406 28.26 15.41 16.29
C GLY A 406 28.79 14.03 15.89
N ASP A 407 28.46 13.03 16.66
CA ASP A 407 28.96 11.66 16.50
C ASP A 407 28.10 10.75 15.63
N ALA A 408 26.96 11.25 15.09
CA ALA A 408 26.13 10.48 14.16
C ALA A 408 26.92 10.18 12.88
N LYS A 409 26.83 8.94 12.43
CA LYS A 409 27.47 8.48 11.18
C LYS A 409 26.42 8.02 10.21
N PRO A 410 26.65 8.15 8.88
CA PRO A 410 25.77 7.60 7.89
C PRO A 410 25.56 6.09 8.10
N SER A 411 24.31 5.63 7.99
CA SER A 411 23.99 4.21 8.14
C SER A 411 24.20 3.44 6.85
N THR A 412 23.95 4.07 5.68
CA THR A 412 24.00 3.44 4.37
C THR A 412 24.76 4.27 3.33
N SER A 413 25.21 3.59 2.28
CA SER A 413 25.71 4.20 1.05
C SER A 413 24.85 3.71 -0.10
N ILE A 414 24.15 4.59 -0.76
CA ILE A 414 23.17 4.27 -1.80
C ILE A 414 23.52 4.93 -3.13
N GLN A 415 23.11 4.29 -4.22
CA GLN A 415 23.22 4.78 -5.58
C GLN A 415 21.83 4.95 -6.17
N ASP A 416 21.53 6.12 -6.68
CA ASP A 416 20.33 6.42 -7.45
C ASP A 416 20.34 5.62 -8.76
N SER A 417 19.31 4.80 -8.99
CA SER A 417 19.23 3.93 -10.17
C SER A 417 18.92 4.68 -11.47
N VAL A 418 18.44 5.94 -11.37
CA VAL A 418 18.10 6.78 -12.54
C VAL A 418 19.31 7.63 -12.95
N THR A 419 19.94 8.29 -11.98
CA THR A 419 21.06 9.22 -12.25
C THR A 419 22.44 8.58 -12.14
N GLY A 420 22.54 7.45 -11.42
CA GLY A 420 23.82 6.81 -11.10
C GLY A 420 24.62 7.51 -10.00
N GLU A 421 24.08 8.57 -9.40
CA GLU A 421 24.71 9.32 -8.33
C GLU A 421 24.78 8.49 -7.05
N ARG A 422 25.95 8.52 -6.39
CA ARG A 422 26.14 7.88 -5.08
C ARG A 422 26.11 8.91 -3.97
N LYS A 423 25.47 8.57 -2.87
CA LYS A 423 25.42 9.38 -1.66
C LYS A 423 25.40 8.54 -0.39
N ALA A 424 25.84 9.15 0.70
CA ALA A 424 25.57 8.63 2.04
C ALA A 424 24.10 8.91 2.40
N ASP A 425 23.45 7.95 3.09
CA ASP A 425 22.08 8.09 3.54
C ASP A 425 21.92 7.57 4.98
N GLY A 426 20.86 8.07 5.63
CA GLY A 426 20.52 7.68 6.98
C GLY A 426 21.52 8.12 8.04
N ALA A 427 21.34 7.62 9.24
CA ALA A 427 22.25 7.82 10.37
C ALA A 427 22.14 6.68 11.37
N TYR A 428 23.22 6.46 12.15
CA TYR A 428 23.17 5.62 13.31
C TYR A 428 24.04 6.18 14.45
N LEU A 429 23.61 5.85 15.66
CA LEU A 429 24.35 6.09 16.91
C LEU A 429 23.89 5.06 17.96
N ASP A 430 24.83 4.30 18.51
CA ASP A 430 24.58 3.26 19.53
C ASP A 430 23.49 2.23 19.15
N ASN A 431 22.30 2.35 19.74
CA ASN A 431 21.14 1.47 19.54
C ASN A 431 20.04 2.12 18.67
N VAL A 432 20.34 3.23 18.03
CA VAL A 432 19.42 3.97 17.15
C VAL A 432 19.97 3.97 15.72
N CYS A 433 19.17 3.60 14.77
CA CYS A 433 19.51 3.58 13.35
C CYS A 433 18.32 4.04 12.51
N GLY A 434 18.58 4.65 11.37
CA GLY A 434 17.53 5.02 10.44
C GLY A 434 18.05 5.33 9.04
N THR A 435 17.14 5.38 8.06
CA THR A 435 17.42 5.61 6.64
C THR A 435 16.20 6.26 5.97
N TYR A 436 16.40 6.92 4.85
CA TYR A 436 15.32 7.36 3.98
C TYR A 436 14.74 6.24 3.10
N VAL A 437 15.46 5.13 2.98
CA VAL A 437 15.12 4.04 2.06
C VAL A 437 13.90 3.27 2.54
N HIS A 438 12.82 3.30 1.76
CA HIS A 438 11.69 2.37 1.85
C HIS A 438 12.04 1.04 1.20
N GLY A 439 11.48 -0.07 1.72
CA GLY A 439 11.84 -1.41 1.27
C GLY A 439 13.20 -1.89 1.81
N VAL A 440 13.77 -1.19 2.80
CA VAL A 440 15.08 -1.53 3.38
C VAL A 440 15.18 -2.96 3.90
N PHE A 441 14.07 -3.58 4.27
CA PHE A 441 13.98 -4.96 4.75
C PHE A 441 13.67 -5.97 3.64
N ASP A 442 13.45 -5.55 2.38
CA ASP A 442 13.07 -6.44 1.28
C ASP A 442 14.17 -7.44 0.90
N LYS A 443 15.44 -7.08 1.15
CA LYS A 443 16.55 -8.03 1.04
C LYS A 443 16.57 -8.95 2.26
N GLU A 444 16.52 -10.25 2.01
CA GLU A 444 16.54 -11.32 3.02
C GLU A 444 17.65 -11.10 4.06
N ALA A 445 18.86 -10.80 3.63
CA ALA A 445 20.02 -10.61 4.50
C ALA A 445 19.83 -9.44 5.51
N VAL A 446 19.08 -8.40 5.16
CA VAL A 446 18.79 -7.29 6.10
C VAL A 446 17.82 -7.73 7.17
N ALA A 447 16.73 -8.41 6.78
CA ALA A 447 15.74 -8.93 7.71
C ALA A 447 16.36 -9.98 8.67
N GLU A 448 17.19 -10.88 8.13
CA GLU A 448 17.94 -11.85 8.93
C GLU A 448 18.92 -11.20 9.91
N ALA A 449 19.67 -10.18 9.48
CA ALA A 449 20.59 -9.46 10.36
C ALA A 449 19.85 -8.81 11.55
N ILE A 450 18.65 -8.24 11.31
CA ILE A 450 17.81 -7.70 12.40
C ILE A 450 17.39 -8.80 13.36
N VAL A 451 16.94 -9.95 12.87
CA VAL A 451 16.56 -11.09 13.72
C VAL A 451 17.74 -11.60 14.53
N GLN A 452 18.94 -11.71 13.90
CA GLN A 452 20.17 -12.11 14.59
C GLN A 452 20.60 -11.13 15.68
N ILE A 453 20.51 -9.81 15.40
CA ILE A 453 20.80 -8.76 16.40
C ILE A 453 19.90 -8.93 17.64
N ILE A 454 18.59 -9.13 17.40
CA ILE A 454 17.63 -9.29 18.49
C ILE A 454 17.87 -10.62 19.23
N GLY A 455 18.09 -11.71 18.49
CA GLY A 455 18.36 -13.04 19.03
C GLY A 455 19.57 -13.04 19.97
N GLU A 456 20.70 -12.47 19.54
CA GLU A 456 21.90 -12.34 20.38
C GLU A 456 21.63 -11.55 21.65
N LYS A 457 20.92 -10.43 21.53
CA LYS A 457 20.58 -9.58 22.67
C LYS A 457 19.69 -10.29 23.70
N LYS A 458 18.86 -11.22 23.24
CA LYS A 458 17.98 -12.06 24.08
C LYS A 458 18.61 -13.37 24.51
N GLY A 459 19.76 -13.75 23.97
CA GLY A 459 20.36 -15.06 24.17
C GLY A 459 19.54 -16.21 23.56
N LEU A 460 18.84 -15.95 22.46
CA LEU A 460 18.02 -16.91 21.73
C LEU A 460 18.81 -17.52 20.57
N ASP A 461 18.63 -18.82 20.34
CA ASP A 461 19.06 -19.45 19.08
C ASP A 461 18.05 -19.12 17.99
N VAL A 462 18.46 -18.28 17.07
CA VAL A 462 17.66 -17.84 15.90
C VAL A 462 18.20 -18.42 14.59
N SER A 463 19.08 -19.43 14.63
CA SER A 463 19.69 -20.02 13.44
C SER A 463 18.69 -20.66 12.47
N GLY A 464 17.51 -21.03 12.96
CA GLY A 464 16.40 -21.55 12.16
C GLY A 464 15.41 -20.46 11.67
N MET A 465 15.61 -19.21 12.09
CA MET A 465 14.75 -18.07 11.71
C MET A 465 15.38 -17.39 10.47
N THR A 466 15.27 -18.04 9.33
CA THR A 466 15.79 -17.53 8.06
C THR A 466 14.80 -16.55 7.45
N GLY A 467 15.32 -15.54 6.78
CA GLY A 467 14.56 -14.70 5.87
C GLY A 467 13.91 -15.56 4.78
N MET A 468 12.91 -15.02 4.16
CA MET A 468 12.23 -15.66 3.04
C MET A 468 12.53 -14.83 1.79
N ASP A 469 12.79 -15.49 0.66
CA ASP A 469 12.71 -14.77 -0.61
C ASP A 469 11.28 -14.19 -0.75
N PHE A 470 11.14 -12.94 -0.35
CA PHE A 470 9.84 -12.29 -0.27
C PHE A 470 9.18 -12.18 -1.66
N GLN A 471 9.99 -12.07 -2.73
CA GLN A 471 9.46 -12.07 -4.08
C GLN A 471 8.90 -13.45 -4.47
N ALA A 472 9.61 -14.52 -4.21
CA ALA A 472 9.14 -15.89 -4.44
C ALA A 472 7.92 -16.23 -3.57
N PHE A 473 7.90 -15.73 -2.34
CA PHE A 473 6.73 -15.85 -1.47
C PHE A 473 5.48 -15.16 -2.07
N LYS A 474 5.61 -13.91 -2.53
CA LYS A 474 4.50 -13.19 -3.18
C LYS A 474 3.99 -13.94 -4.41
N GLU A 475 4.89 -14.45 -5.26
CA GLU A 475 4.50 -15.25 -6.43
C GLU A 475 3.64 -16.46 -6.03
N THR A 476 4.03 -17.16 -4.95
CA THR A 476 3.24 -18.28 -4.41
C THR A 476 1.86 -17.81 -3.91
N GLN A 477 1.79 -16.66 -3.23
CA GLN A 477 0.53 -16.11 -2.76
C GLN A 477 -0.42 -15.74 -3.91
N TYR A 478 0.12 -15.18 -5.02
CA TYR A 478 -0.69 -14.90 -6.22
C TYR A 478 -1.21 -16.18 -6.87
N ASP A 479 -0.42 -17.26 -6.90
CA ASP A 479 -0.86 -18.54 -7.42
C ASP A 479 -1.96 -19.18 -6.55
N ILE A 480 -1.82 -19.10 -5.22
CA ILE A 480 -2.86 -19.53 -4.28
C ILE A 480 -4.15 -18.71 -4.49
N LEU A 481 -4.04 -17.38 -4.60
CA LEU A 481 -5.18 -16.51 -4.86
C LEU A 481 -5.91 -16.90 -6.14
N ALA A 482 -5.19 -17.08 -7.23
CA ALA A 482 -5.76 -17.48 -8.52
C ALA A 482 -6.44 -18.86 -8.42
N ALA A 483 -5.79 -19.84 -7.77
CA ALA A 483 -6.35 -21.18 -7.59
C ALA A 483 -7.63 -21.15 -6.76
N GLU A 484 -7.68 -20.37 -5.68
CA GLU A 484 -8.88 -20.25 -4.87
C GLU A 484 -10.01 -19.52 -5.62
N LEU A 485 -9.72 -18.43 -6.31
CA LEU A 485 -10.75 -17.74 -7.08
C LEU A 485 -11.31 -18.62 -8.21
N ARG A 486 -10.51 -19.43 -8.89
CA ARG A 486 -10.98 -20.39 -9.91
C ARG A 486 -11.98 -21.42 -9.36
N LYS A 487 -11.88 -21.80 -8.09
CA LYS A 487 -12.82 -22.74 -7.46
C LYS A 487 -14.16 -22.09 -7.11
N HIS A 488 -14.18 -20.78 -6.91
CA HIS A 488 -15.30 -20.06 -6.32
C HIS A 488 -15.98 -19.06 -7.26
N LEU A 489 -15.34 -18.73 -8.39
CA LEU A 489 -15.91 -17.88 -9.44
C LEU A 489 -16.29 -18.74 -10.65
N ASP A 490 -17.40 -18.41 -11.29
CA ASP A 490 -17.77 -18.96 -12.59
C ASP A 490 -16.91 -18.32 -13.70
N MET A 491 -15.70 -18.86 -13.86
CA MET A 491 -14.74 -18.35 -14.83
C MET A 491 -15.26 -18.44 -16.25
N LYS A 492 -16.11 -19.44 -16.57
CA LYS A 492 -16.73 -19.54 -17.90
C LYS A 492 -17.62 -18.31 -18.16
N LYS A 493 -18.46 -17.97 -17.20
CA LYS A 493 -19.34 -16.80 -17.29
C LYS A 493 -18.57 -15.49 -17.34
N ILE A 494 -17.47 -15.37 -16.57
CA ILE A 494 -16.58 -14.21 -16.61
C ILE A 494 -15.92 -14.05 -17.96
N TYR A 495 -15.49 -15.14 -18.61
CA TYR A 495 -14.98 -15.09 -20.00
C TYR A 495 -16.07 -14.72 -21.00
N GLU A 496 -17.29 -15.24 -20.86
CA GLU A 496 -18.44 -14.83 -21.71
C GLU A 496 -18.68 -13.32 -21.58
N ILE A 497 -18.74 -12.79 -20.35
CA ILE A 497 -18.90 -11.34 -20.08
C ILE A 497 -17.78 -10.53 -20.73
N LEU A 498 -16.53 -10.99 -20.62
CA LEU A 498 -15.37 -10.33 -21.23
C LEU A 498 -15.42 -10.32 -22.76
N GLU A 499 -15.92 -11.43 -23.35
CA GLU A 499 -16.05 -11.56 -24.81
C GLU A 499 -17.20 -10.72 -25.38
N GLU A 500 -18.36 -10.74 -24.74
CA GLU A 500 -19.55 -10.01 -25.14
C GLU A 500 -19.37 -8.49 -24.97
N GLY A 501 -18.62 -8.08 -23.91
CA GLY A 501 -18.43 -6.67 -23.60
C GLY A 501 -19.73 -5.93 -23.26
N VAL A 502 -19.76 -4.64 -23.53
CA VAL A 502 -20.97 -3.80 -23.43
C VAL A 502 -21.22 -3.10 -24.76
N GLN A 503 -22.47 -3.08 -25.19
CA GLN A 503 -22.93 -2.31 -26.34
C GLN A 503 -23.46 -0.98 -25.81
N ILE A 504 -22.67 0.09 -25.94
CA ILE A 504 -23.04 1.47 -25.59
C ILE A 504 -23.18 2.28 -26.88
#